data_b2daaa66decf8be9b1936f10b4114fc2
#
_entry.id   b2daaa66decf8be9b1936f10b4114fc2
#
_cell.length_a   1.000
_cell.length_b   1.000
_cell.length_c   1.000
_cell.angle_alpha   90.00
_cell.angle_beta   90.00
_cell.angle_gamma   90.00
#
_symmetry.space_group_name_H-M   'P 1'
#
loop_
_entity.id
_entity.type
_entity.pdbx_description
1 polymer ?
#
loop_
_entity_poly.entity_id
_entity_poly.type
_entity_poly.pdbx_seq_one_letter_code
_entity_poly.pdbx_strand_id
1 'polypeptide(L)'
;ESLRSFYQDQGFLEFSIESTQVSISPNKADVDITITVSEGRRYTISSISLAGDLAVDESEIQKMIRLKTGAPYSRAKLQAASKNIGERLGAEGYAFANVNAVPEINKEEGTVAFTFYIDPGRRVYVRKINISGNIKTRDEVIRREVRQMEGAWYDGPRIERSKVRIRRLGYFDDVNIETPPVAGSPDQVDLNITVVERNTGQFLVGVGYSSADKIALQASISQQNVFGSGNSLTIGMNTSASMQNYSMYFTDPYWTVNGVSRTVEVYKTYIDTSDLAVSYYKSNTLGAAVSFGVPITETDTISLGVRLENTKLEVDATESPQAYIDFVKEYGRATNNFMLSSGWTRDTRDDITFPSRGRLQTIYSEVAVPPGDLTYWKVQYVHQWFWPIYDPLVLMLRGEVGYADGFGGKPMPFFKAFYAGGVGSVRGYETSSLGPQDKDGNALSGRRKIVGNAEVFFPLIENDRSVRGSVFFDVGQIYQDGQQSDNEAFHYSSGFGVAWNSPIGAIKVSYGYPIAKKPHDRVQNFQFQLGSVF
;
A
#
# COMPACT_ATOMS: atom_id res chain seq x y z
N GLU A 1 -3.39 -35.03 -0.08
CA GLU A 1 -2.30 -34.44 0.74
C GLU A 1 -2.84 -33.53 1.85
N SER A 2 -3.81 -32.66 1.57
CA SER A 2 -4.38 -31.73 2.58
C SER A 2 -4.94 -32.48 3.80
N LEU A 3 -5.69 -33.56 3.57
CA LEU A 3 -6.25 -34.38 4.65
C LEU A 3 -5.15 -35.01 5.51
N ARG A 4 -4.12 -35.59 4.88
CA ARG A 4 -2.97 -36.15 5.59
C ARG A 4 -2.23 -35.11 6.40
N SER A 5 -1.99 -33.95 5.83
CA SER A 5 -1.34 -32.83 6.54
C SER A 5 -2.16 -32.38 7.73
N PHE A 6 -3.49 -32.27 7.59
CA PHE A 6 -4.39 -31.87 8.68
C PHE A 6 -4.29 -32.83 9.88
N TYR A 7 -4.40 -34.16 9.65
CA TYR A 7 -4.29 -35.13 10.72
C TYR A 7 -2.89 -35.16 11.35
N GLN A 8 -1.84 -35.10 10.52
CA GLN A 8 -0.47 -35.07 11.01
C GLN A 8 -0.14 -33.81 11.81
N ASP A 9 -0.83 -32.70 11.56
CA ASP A 9 -0.68 -31.48 12.36
C ASP A 9 -1.44 -31.51 13.69
N GLN A 10 -2.38 -32.45 13.84
CA GLN A 10 -3.11 -32.71 15.10
C GLN A 10 -2.47 -33.81 15.96
N GLY A 11 -1.33 -34.37 15.54
CA GLY A 11 -0.59 -35.37 16.31
C GLY A 11 -0.68 -36.80 15.77
N PHE A 12 -1.43 -37.05 14.70
CA PHE A 12 -1.61 -38.39 14.14
C PHE A 12 -0.49 -38.75 13.14
N LEU A 13 0.68 -39.09 13.70
CA LEU A 13 1.90 -39.35 12.92
C LEU A 13 1.72 -40.52 11.92
N GLU A 14 1.02 -41.56 12.32
CA GLU A 14 0.80 -42.80 11.54
C GLU A 14 -0.44 -42.73 10.64
N PHE A 15 -1.05 -41.54 10.47
CA PHE A 15 -2.22 -41.36 9.62
C PHE A 15 -1.97 -41.86 8.19
N SER A 16 -2.86 -42.69 7.70
CA SER A 16 -2.83 -43.20 6.33
C SER A 16 -4.21 -43.18 5.68
N ILE A 17 -4.23 -43.02 4.36
CA ILE A 17 -5.42 -43.17 3.54
C ILE A 17 -5.37 -44.60 2.97
N GLU A 18 -6.31 -45.42 3.37
CA GLU A 18 -6.36 -46.84 2.95
C GLU A 18 -6.98 -47.00 1.57
N SER A 19 -8.05 -46.26 1.29
CA SER A 19 -8.68 -46.25 -0.01
C SER A 19 -9.40 -44.94 -0.32
N THR A 20 -9.50 -44.63 -1.60
CA THR A 20 -10.31 -43.54 -2.14
C THR A 20 -11.20 -44.10 -3.24
N GLN A 21 -12.51 -44.03 -3.06
CA GLN A 21 -13.51 -44.43 -4.03
C GLN A 21 -14.23 -43.21 -4.55
N VAL A 22 -14.37 -43.12 -5.86
CA VAL A 22 -15.10 -42.06 -6.54
C VAL A 22 -16.25 -42.69 -7.29
N SER A 23 -17.49 -42.32 -6.97
CA SER A 23 -18.69 -42.72 -7.69
C SER A 23 -19.38 -41.52 -8.29
N ILE A 24 -19.86 -41.68 -9.51
CA ILE A 24 -20.60 -40.62 -10.21
C ILE A 24 -22.06 -41.06 -10.25
N SER A 25 -22.98 -40.21 -9.83
CA SER A 25 -24.40 -40.49 -9.85
C SER A 25 -24.88 -40.78 -11.28
N PRO A 26 -25.94 -41.61 -11.45
CA PRO A 26 -26.44 -41.98 -12.78
C PRO A 26 -26.86 -40.81 -13.64
N ASN A 27 -27.31 -39.70 -13.03
CA ASN A 27 -27.66 -38.46 -13.69
C ASN A 27 -26.46 -37.56 -14.01
N LYS A 28 -25.23 -37.97 -13.61
CA LYS A 28 -23.96 -37.19 -13.76
C LYS A 28 -23.99 -35.82 -13.12
N ALA A 29 -24.90 -35.57 -12.16
CA ALA A 29 -25.00 -34.29 -11.48
C ALA A 29 -24.13 -34.20 -10.23
N ASP A 30 -23.88 -35.34 -9.58
CA ASP A 30 -23.15 -35.46 -8.32
C ASP A 30 -21.95 -36.41 -8.42
N VAL A 31 -20.90 -36.09 -7.69
CA VAL A 31 -19.71 -36.93 -7.53
C VAL A 31 -19.54 -37.21 -6.04
N ASP A 32 -19.70 -38.47 -5.66
CA ASP A 32 -19.44 -38.92 -4.30
C ASP A 32 -18.01 -39.42 -4.16
N ILE A 33 -17.28 -38.90 -3.19
CA ILE A 33 -15.92 -39.29 -2.87
C ILE A 33 -15.92 -39.92 -1.47
N THR A 34 -15.65 -41.22 -1.40
CA THR A 34 -15.49 -41.93 -0.14
C THR A 34 -14.02 -42.17 0.13
N ILE A 35 -13.52 -41.63 1.23
CA ILE A 35 -12.13 -41.81 1.65
C ILE A 35 -12.12 -42.64 2.94
N THR A 36 -11.53 -43.83 2.89
CA THR A 36 -11.29 -44.66 4.07
C THR A 36 -9.93 -44.32 4.64
N VAL A 37 -9.90 -43.94 5.91
CA VAL A 37 -8.69 -43.53 6.59
C VAL A 37 -8.41 -44.40 7.81
N SER A 38 -7.12 -44.56 8.12
CA SER A 38 -6.64 -45.07 9.40
C SER A 38 -5.97 -43.89 10.13
N GLU A 39 -6.58 -43.42 11.21
CA GLU A 39 -6.07 -42.27 11.95
C GLU A 39 -4.79 -42.61 12.71
N GLY A 40 -4.68 -43.84 13.22
CA GLY A 40 -3.60 -44.24 14.10
C GLY A 40 -3.71 -43.60 15.49
N ARG A 41 -2.63 -43.62 16.22
CA ARG A 41 -2.54 -43.06 17.57
C ARG A 41 -2.06 -41.59 17.50
N ARG A 42 -2.54 -40.80 18.44
CA ARG A 42 -2.04 -39.43 18.63
C ARG A 42 -0.74 -39.45 19.41
N TYR A 43 0.31 -38.78 18.89
CA TYR A 43 1.65 -38.74 19.47
C TYR A 43 1.95 -37.35 20.02
N THR A 44 2.68 -37.31 21.16
CA THR A 44 3.23 -36.10 21.76
C THR A 44 4.76 -36.15 21.68
N ILE A 45 5.39 -34.98 21.62
CA ILE A 45 6.85 -34.86 21.51
C ILE A 45 7.47 -35.12 22.88
N SER A 46 8.34 -36.15 22.98
CA SER A 46 9.06 -36.47 24.23
C SER A 46 10.36 -35.67 24.36
N SER A 47 11.14 -35.56 23.31
CA SER A 47 12.41 -34.82 23.30
C SER A 47 12.77 -34.32 21.92
N ILE A 48 13.66 -33.33 21.88
CA ILE A 48 14.22 -32.77 20.65
C ILE A 48 15.71 -32.65 20.85
N SER A 49 16.48 -33.29 19.95
CA SER A 49 17.94 -33.35 19.98
C SER A 49 18.53 -32.84 18.68
N LEU A 50 19.73 -32.30 18.76
CA LEU A 50 20.53 -31.89 17.60
C LEU A 50 21.74 -32.83 17.47
N ALA A 51 22.09 -33.21 16.27
CA ALA A 51 23.25 -34.06 15.96
C ALA A 51 23.92 -33.63 14.64
N GLY A 52 25.19 -33.98 14.47
CA GLY A 52 25.97 -33.63 13.30
C GLY A 52 26.82 -32.38 13.51
N ASP A 53 27.22 -31.73 12.40
CA ASP A 53 27.97 -30.47 12.43
C ASP A 53 26.99 -29.30 12.33
N LEU A 54 26.90 -28.51 13.40
CA LEU A 54 25.91 -27.45 13.46
C LEU A 54 26.32 -26.21 12.65
N ALA A 55 27.62 -25.98 12.43
CA ALA A 55 28.23 -24.83 11.72
C ALA A 55 27.82 -23.43 12.23
N VAL A 56 26.80 -23.35 13.09
CA VAL A 56 26.31 -22.14 13.79
C VAL A 56 26.04 -22.47 15.25
N ASP A 57 25.84 -21.46 16.07
CA ASP A 57 25.61 -21.65 17.51
C ASP A 57 24.34 -22.48 17.77
N GLU A 58 24.48 -23.53 18.60
CA GLU A 58 23.38 -24.41 18.99
C GLU A 58 22.19 -23.65 19.56
N SER A 59 22.45 -22.60 20.35
CA SER A 59 21.41 -21.76 20.94
C SER A 59 20.56 -21.02 19.90
N GLU A 60 21.14 -20.68 18.74
CA GLU A 60 20.39 -20.09 17.63
C GLU A 60 19.49 -21.13 16.96
N ILE A 61 20.00 -22.35 16.72
CA ILE A 61 19.24 -23.45 16.12
C ILE A 61 18.05 -23.80 17.00
N GLN A 62 18.28 -23.93 18.32
CA GLN A 62 17.21 -24.24 19.27
C GLN A 62 16.06 -23.22 19.25
N LYS A 63 16.37 -21.93 19.11
CA LYS A 63 15.35 -20.87 18.98
C LYS A 63 14.51 -20.98 17.71
N MET A 64 15.03 -21.58 16.64
CA MET A 64 14.32 -21.78 15.37
C MET A 64 13.38 -22.97 15.44
N ILE A 65 13.61 -23.91 16.34
CA ILE A 65 12.76 -25.08 16.56
C ILE A 65 11.58 -24.66 17.43
N ARG A 66 10.45 -24.34 16.79
CA ARG A 66 9.22 -23.94 17.51
C ARG A 66 8.39 -25.13 18.01
N LEU A 67 9.00 -26.28 18.15
CA LEU A 67 8.42 -27.46 18.75
C LEU A 67 8.64 -27.41 20.26
N LYS A 68 7.68 -27.93 21.06
CA LYS A 68 7.80 -27.99 22.52
C LYS A 68 7.59 -29.42 22.99
N THR A 69 8.39 -29.87 23.93
CA THR A 69 8.21 -31.14 24.64
C THR A 69 6.82 -31.15 25.31
N GLY A 70 6.12 -32.29 25.21
CA GLY A 70 4.75 -32.45 25.69
C GLY A 70 3.65 -31.94 24.75
N ALA A 71 4.00 -31.17 23.70
CA ALA A 71 3.03 -30.73 22.71
C ALA A 71 2.70 -31.85 21.70
N PRO A 72 1.50 -31.83 21.08
CA PRO A 72 1.17 -32.73 19.99
C PRO A 72 2.16 -32.58 18.83
N TYR A 73 2.48 -33.71 18.18
CA TYR A 73 3.24 -33.70 16.95
C TYR A 73 2.55 -32.82 15.89
N SER A 74 3.32 -32.11 15.09
CA SER A 74 2.84 -31.38 13.92
C SER A 74 3.89 -31.45 12.81
N ARG A 75 3.48 -32.00 11.67
CA ARG A 75 4.32 -32.13 10.47
C ARG A 75 4.74 -30.75 9.96
N ALA A 76 3.81 -29.80 9.90
CA ALA A 76 4.09 -28.46 9.43
C ALA A 76 5.15 -27.77 10.30
N LYS A 77 5.07 -27.90 11.63
CA LYS A 77 6.07 -27.30 12.53
C LYS A 77 7.44 -27.97 12.41
N LEU A 78 7.47 -29.30 12.21
CA LEU A 78 8.72 -30.04 12.00
C LEU A 78 9.40 -29.61 10.69
N GLN A 79 8.65 -29.58 9.59
CA GLN A 79 9.15 -29.14 8.29
C GLN A 79 9.60 -27.68 8.32
N ALA A 80 8.84 -26.81 9.00
CA ALA A 80 9.22 -25.42 9.19
C ALA A 80 10.54 -25.28 9.99
N ALA A 81 10.75 -26.12 11.02
CA ALA A 81 11.99 -26.12 11.78
C ALA A 81 13.18 -26.54 10.88
N SER A 82 13.07 -27.66 10.16
CA SER A 82 14.14 -28.11 9.22
C SER A 82 14.44 -27.05 8.17
N LYS A 83 13.39 -26.43 7.60
CA LYS A 83 13.53 -25.34 6.61
C LYS A 83 14.25 -24.13 7.21
N ASN A 84 13.83 -23.66 8.40
CA ASN A 84 14.44 -22.49 9.04
C ASN A 84 15.92 -22.71 9.36
N ILE A 85 16.27 -23.93 9.81
CA ILE A 85 17.68 -24.30 10.06
C ILE A 85 18.45 -24.28 8.74
N GLY A 86 17.93 -24.89 7.67
CA GLY A 86 18.54 -24.87 6.35
C GLY A 86 18.73 -23.46 5.79
N GLU A 87 17.73 -22.59 5.94
CA GLU A 87 17.83 -21.18 5.55
C GLU A 87 18.90 -20.44 6.36
N ARG A 88 19.05 -20.71 7.66
CA ARG A 88 20.08 -20.11 8.50
C ARG A 88 21.48 -20.55 8.07
N LEU A 89 21.66 -21.84 7.77
CA LEU A 89 22.91 -22.37 7.23
C LEU A 89 23.19 -21.77 5.85
N GLY A 90 22.17 -21.64 5.01
CA GLY A 90 22.27 -20.97 3.71
C GLY A 90 22.71 -19.52 3.80
N ALA A 91 22.35 -18.80 4.86
CA ALA A 91 22.84 -17.43 5.10
C ALA A 91 24.34 -17.38 5.43
N GLU A 92 24.94 -18.49 5.86
CA GLU A 92 26.37 -18.62 6.16
C GLU A 92 27.20 -19.24 5.02
N GLY A 93 26.59 -19.44 3.85
CA GLY A 93 27.28 -19.95 2.67
C GLY A 93 27.08 -21.45 2.38
N TYR A 94 26.28 -22.15 3.16
CA TYR A 94 26.04 -23.58 3.01
C TYR A 94 24.84 -23.85 2.10
N ALA A 95 25.02 -23.73 0.78
CA ALA A 95 23.94 -23.87 -0.21
C ALA A 95 23.30 -25.26 -0.24
N PHE A 96 24.04 -26.30 0.14
CA PHE A 96 23.62 -27.69 0.08
C PHE A 96 23.44 -28.33 1.46
N ALA A 97 23.20 -27.50 2.47
CA ALA A 97 22.97 -27.99 3.83
C ALA A 97 21.78 -28.97 3.85
N ASN A 98 21.98 -30.13 4.46
CA ASN A 98 20.95 -31.12 4.68
C ASN A 98 20.54 -31.14 6.15
N VAL A 99 19.25 -30.97 6.41
CA VAL A 99 18.66 -30.98 7.76
C VAL A 99 17.56 -32.02 7.78
N ASN A 100 17.85 -33.18 8.34
CA ASN A 100 16.94 -34.32 8.40
C ASN A 100 16.47 -34.54 9.84
N ALA A 101 15.16 -34.47 10.06
CA ALA A 101 14.54 -34.73 11.34
C ALA A 101 14.09 -36.21 11.39
N VAL A 102 14.79 -37.03 12.15
CA VAL A 102 14.52 -38.46 12.30
C VAL A 102 13.66 -38.71 13.54
N PRO A 103 12.47 -39.30 13.39
CA PRO A 103 11.60 -39.68 14.51
C PRO A 103 12.03 -40.97 15.15
N GLU A 104 12.00 -41.05 16.47
CA GLU A 104 12.06 -42.26 17.27
C GLU A 104 10.73 -42.41 18.00
N ILE A 105 9.94 -43.41 17.60
CA ILE A 105 8.55 -43.58 18.03
C ILE A 105 8.47 -44.58 19.17
N ASN A 106 7.92 -44.14 20.31
CA ASN A 106 7.52 -45.03 21.39
C ASN A 106 6.00 -45.26 21.32
N LYS A 107 5.63 -46.47 20.75
CA LYS A 107 4.22 -46.81 20.57
C LYS A 107 3.49 -47.09 21.90
N GLU A 108 4.19 -47.57 22.91
CA GLU A 108 3.59 -47.90 24.20
C GLU A 108 3.14 -46.63 24.95
N GLU A 109 3.97 -45.63 24.96
CA GLU A 109 3.69 -44.33 25.63
C GLU A 109 2.94 -43.33 24.73
N GLY A 110 2.90 -43.55 23.41
CA GLY A 110 2.34 -42.59 22.45
C GLY A 110 3.18 -41.31 22.35
N THR A 111 4.50 -41.45 22.42
CA THR A 111 5.45 -40.36 22.36
C THR A 111 6.40 -40.51 21.18
N VAL A 112 6.96 -39.41 20.70
CA VAL A 112 7.96 -39.38 19.63
C VAL A 112 9.09 -38.42 20.01
N ALA A 113 10.33 -38.90 19.94
CA ALA A 113 11.53 -38.07 20.02
C ALA A 113 11.99 -37.70 18.60
N PHE A 114 12.51 -36.49 18.42
CA PHE A 114 13.09 -36.07 17.16
C PHE A 114 14.55 -35.72 17.32
N THR A 115 15.39 -36.31 16.45
CA THR A 115 16.79 -35.88 16.31
C THR A 115 16.98 -35.18 14.96
N PHE A 116 17.34 -33.91 14.98
CA PHE A 116 17.70 -33.17 13.78
C PHE A 116 19.18 -33.44 13.45
N TYR A 117 19.41 -34.23 12.42
CA TYR A 117 20.74 -34.46 11.86
C TYR A 117 21.06 -33.33 10.89
N ILE A 118 22.11 -32.58 11.21
CA ILE A 118 22.54 -31.41 10.46
C ILE A 118 23.86 -31.74 9.78
N ASP A 119 23.89 -31.64 8.46
CA ASP A 119 25.09 -31.72 7.62
C ASP A 119 25.14 -30.47 6.76
N PRO A 120 25.94 -29.47 7.13
CA PRO A 120 26.05 -28.21 6.38
C PRO A 120 26.75 -28.42 5.01
N GLY A 121 27.54 -29.48 4.87
CA GLY A 121 28.39 -29.64 3.70
C GLY A 121 29.49 -28.60 3.60
N ARG A 122 29.82 -28.14 2.39
CA ARG A 122 30.85 -27.13 2.16
C ARG A 122 30.24 -25.75 1.95
N ARG A 123 30.94 -24.72 2.39
CA ARG A 123 30.65 -23.33 1.98
C ARG A 123 30.92 -23.16 0.49
N VAL A 124 30.05 -22.45 -0.19
CA VAL A 124 30.18 -22.21 -1.62
C VAL A 124 30.08 -20.71 -1.95
N TYR A 125 30.78 -20.34 -3.02
CA TYR A 125 30.69 -19.00 -3.60
C TYR A 125 29.77 -18.99 -4.79
N VAL A 126 29.09 -17.87 -5.02
CA VAL A 126 28.40 -17.61 -6.27
C VAL A 126 29.43 -17.11 -7.29
N ARG A 127 29.76 -17.95 -8.27
CA ARG A 127 30.73 -17.63 -9.32
C ARG A 127 30.18 -16.57 -10.27
N LYS A 128 28.98 -16.80 -10.82
CA LYS A 128 28.37 -15.98 -11.84
C LYS A 128 26.86 -15.96 -11.70
N ILE A 129 26.24 -14.84 -12.08
CA ILE A 129 24.80 -14.66 -12.15
C ILE A 129 24.40 -14.60 -13.63
N ASN A 130 23.70 -15.63 -14.10
CA ASN A 130 23.20 -15.74 -15.46
C ASN A 130 21.71 -15.36 -15.45
N ILE A 131 21.30 -14.54 -16.40
CA ILE A 131 19.91 -14.12 -16.59
C ILE A 131 19.44 -14.59 -17.95
N SER A 132 18.26 -15.18 -18.03
CA SER A 132 17.70 -15.71 -19.26
C SER A 132 16.17 -15.55 -19.29
N GLY A 133 15.58 -15.62 -20.49
CA GLY A 133 14.14 -15.44 -20.69
C GLY A 133 13.69 -13.98 -20.83
N ASN A 134 14.58 -13.02 -20.63
CA ASN A 134 14.35 -11.59 -20.76
C ASN A 134 14.55 -11.13 -22.21
N ILE A 135 13.54 -11.34 -23.05
CA ILE A 135 13.60 -11.02 -24.50
C ILE A 135 13.50 -9.51 -24.74
N LYS A 136 12.64 -8.81 -23.98
CA LYS A 136 12.40 -7.36 -24.08
C LYS A 136 13.11 -6.60 -22.97
N THR A 137 13.06 -7.14 -21.75
CA THR A 137 13.62 -6.49 -20.56
C THR A 137 15.14 -6.55 -20.58
N ARG A 138 15.79 -5.41 -20.41
CA ARG A 138 17.26 -5.33 -20.34
C ARG A 138 17.79 -6.07 -19.11
N ASP A 139 18.94 -6.69 -19.25
CA ASP A 139 19.62 -7.44 -18.16
C ASP A 139 19.80 -6.57 -16.91
N GLU A 140 20.19 -5.33 -17.08
CA GLU A 140 20.37 -4.37 -15.98
C GLU A 140 19.14 -4.18 -15.10
N VAL A 141 17.92 -4.29 -15.66
CA VAL A 141 16.66 -4.12 -14.94
C VAL A 141 16.43 -5.26 -13.95
N ILE A 142 16.83 -6.47 -14.31
CA ILE A 142 16.73 -7.64 -13.44
C ILE A 142 17.91 -7.65 -12.46
N ARG A 143 19.11 -7.40 -12.95
CA ARG A 143 20.37 -7.46 -12.19
C ARG A 143 20.37 -6.48 -11.02
N ARG A 144 19.82 -5.28 -11.16
CA ARG A 144 19.72 -4.29 -10.06
C ARG A 144 18.81 -4.73 -8.91
N GLU A 145 17.91 -5.67 -9.15
CA GLU A 145 17.05 -6.25 -8.12
C GLU A 145 17.71 -7.40 -7.36
N VAL A 146 18.82 -7.94 -7.88
CA VAL A 146 19.56 -9.04 -7.26
C VAL A 146 20.36 -8.52 -6.06
N ARG A 147 20.23 -9.22 -4.94
CA ARG A 147 20.92 -8.89 -3.67
C ARG A 147 22.13 -9.79 -3.41
N GLN A 148 22.17 -10.95 -4.06
CA GLN A 148 23.37 -11.79 -4.10
C GLN A 148 24.37 -11.18 -5.06
N MET A 149 25.65 -11.14 -4.67
CA MET A 149 26.73 -10.65 -5.52
C MET A 149 27.55 -11.80 -6.07
N GLU A 150 28.10 -11.63 -7.26
CA GLU A 150 29.12 -12.51 -7.82
C GLU A 150 30.40 -12.44 -6.98
N GLY A 151 31.10 -13.55 -6.84
CA GLY A 151 32.31 -13.66 -6.02
C GLY A 151 32.08 -13.65 -4.50
N ALA A 152 30.84 -13.46 -4.04
CA ALA A 152 30.50 -13.51 -2.63
C ALA A 152 30.05 -14.92 -2.20
N TRP A 153 30.10 -15.18 -0.89
CA TRP A 153 29.48 -16.36 -0.32
C TRP A 153 28.01 -16.46 -0.72
N TYR A 154 27.55 -17.66 -0.99
CA TYR A 154 26.13 -17.95 -1.16
C TYR A 154 25.35 -17.45 0.07
N ASP A 155 24.22 -16.82 -0.18
CA ASP A 155 23.31 -16.33 0.85
C ASP A 155 21.87 -16.60 0.40
N GLY A 156 21.30 -17.69 0.90
CA GLY A 156 19.96 -18.13 0.54
C GLY A 156 18.89 -17.06 0.77
N PRO A 157 18.82 -16.41 1.93
CA PRO A 157 17.94 -15.27 2.19
C PRO A 157 18.08 -14.12 1.18
N ARG A 158 19.28 -13.77 0.74
CA ARG A 158 19.48 -12.73 -0.28
C ARG A 158 18.98 -13.18 -1.65
N ILE A 159 19.15 -14.46 -1.99
CA ILE A 159 18.66 -15.03 -3.24
C ILE A 159 17.13 -15.03 -3.25
N GLU A 160 16.49 -15.47 -2.17
CA GLU A 160 15.01 -15.44 -2.07
C GLU A 160 14.48 -14.00 -2.09
N ARG A 161 15.16 -13.08 -1.41
CA ARG A 161 14.84 -11.65 -1.49
C ARG A 161 14.96 -11.12 -2.92
N SER A 162 15.98 -11.54 -3.67
CA SER A 162 16.13 -11.18 -5.08
C SER A 162 14.93 -11.67 -5.91
N LYS A 163 14.51 -12.91 -5.70
CA LYS A 163 13.34 -13.49 -6.34
C LYS A 163 12.07 -12.68 -6.08
N VAL A 164 11.82 -12.34 -4.82
CA VAL A 164 10.67 -11.51 -4.42
C VAL A 164 10.73 -10.13 -5.06
N ARG A 165 11.91 -9.49 -5.12
CA ARG A 165 12.10 -8.17 -5.73
C ARG A 165 11.85 -8.20 -7.23
N ILE A 166 12.39 -9.19 -7.94
CA ILE A 166 12.18 -9.36 -9.40
C ILE A 166 10.68 -9.58 -9.68
N ARG A 167 10.00 -10.43 -8.89
CA ARG A 167 8.55 -10.62 -9.01
C ARG A 167 7.74 -9.34 -8.78
N ARG A 168 8.15 -8.51 -7.82
CA ARG A 168 7.50 -7.22 -7.51
C ARG A 168 7.56 -6.19 -8.65
N LEU A 169 8.50 -6.33 -9.59
CA LEU A 169 8.51 -5.48 -10.78
C LEU A 169 7.21 -5.61 -11.59
N GLY A 170 6.55 -6.77 -11.52
CA GLY A 170 5.31 -7.02 -12.25
C GLY A 170 5.51 -7.19 -13.77
N TYR A 171 6.74 -7.43 -14.22
CA TYR A 171 7.10 -7.61 -15.64
C TYR A 171 7.12 -9.07 -16.06
N PHE A 172 7.02 -10.00 -15.10
CA PHE A 172 7.20 -11.42 -15.28
C PHE A 172 6.02 -12.21 -14.72
N ASP A 173 5.57 -13.24 -15.44
CA ASP A 173 4.59 -14.21 -14.97
C ASP A 173 5.24 -15.24 -14.06
N ASP A 174 6.49 -15.62 -14.36
CA ASP A 174 7.27 -16.48 -13.48
C ASP A 174 8.73 -16.01 -13.36
N VAL A 175 9.30 -16.30 -12.19
CA VAL A 175 10.71 -16.07 -11.86
C VAL A 175 11.23 -17.29 -11.14
N ASN A 176 12.13 -18.00 -11.78
CA ASN A 176 12.82 -19.14 -11.21
C ASN A 176 14.29 -18.82 -10.97
N ILE A 177 14.83 -19.24 -9.82
CA ILE A 177 16.24 -19.08 -9.49
C ILE A 177 16.78 -20.44 -9.06
N GLU A 178 17.79 -20.90 -9.78
CA GLU A 178 18.48 -22.16 -9.52
C GLU A 178 19.95 -21.91 -9.22
N THR A 179 20.52 -22.77 -8.38
CA THR A 179 21.93 -22.67 -7.96
C THR A 179 22.68 -23.97 -8.26
N PRO A 180 22.91 -24.31 -9.55
CA PRO A 180 23.63 -25.51 -9.90
C PRO A 180 25.10 -25.43 -9.47
N PRO A 181 25.68 -26.55 -8.98
CA PRO A 181 27.11 -26.62 -8.71
C PRO A 181 27.91 -26.51 -10.00
N VAL A 182 29.08 -25.89 -9.91
CA VAL A 182 30.00 -25.73 -11.04
C VAL A 182 30.83 -27.01 -11.21
N ALA A 183 30.81 -27.60 -12.40
CA ALA A 183 31.59 -28.79 -12.69
C ALA A 183 33.11 -28.54 -12.46
N GLY A 184 33.74 -29.41 -11.67
CA GLY A 184 35.18 -29.30 -11.35
C GLY A 184 35.53 -28.30 -10.24
N SER A 185 34.55 -27.59 -9.66
CA SER A 185 34.75 -26.64 -8.57
C SER A 185 33.73 -26.90 -7.46
N PRO A 186 34.07 -27.72 -6.46
CA PRO A 186 33.11 -28.16 -5.44
C PRO A 186 32.70 -27.06 -4.45
N ASP A 187 33.36 -25.91 -4.50
CA ASP A 187 33.14 -24.74 -3.66
C ASP A 187 32.44 -23.59 -4.41
N GLN A 188 31.96 -23.83 -5.64
CA GLN A 188 31.32 -22.81 -6.47
C GLN A 188 29.94 -23.25 -7.00
N VAL A 189 29.04 -22.26 -7.05
CA VAL A 189 27.73 -22.40 -7.70
C VAL A 189 27.52 -21.25 -8.68
N ASP A 190 26.78 -21.51 -9.75
CA ASP A 190 26.23 -20.44 -10.59
C ASP A 190 24.81 -20.09 -10.10
N LEU A 191 24.42 -18.84 -10.23
CA LEU A 191 23.06 -18.40 -9.97
C LEU A 191 22.35 -18.19 -11.31
N ASN A 192 21.43 -19.08 -11.66
CA ASN A 192 20.69 -19.01 -12.91
C ASN A 192 19.30 -18.44 -12.63
N ILE A 193 19.03 -17.24 -13.11
CA ILE A 193 17.75 -16.54 -13.02
C ILE A 193 17.04 -16.69 -14.36
N THR A 194 15.93 -17.44 -14.37
CA THR A 194 15.11 -17.60 -15.57
C THR A 194 13.78 -16.88 -15.34
N VAL A 195 13.40 -16.01 -16.27
CA VAL A 195 12.17 -15.24 -16.21
C VAL A 195 11.26 -15.54 -17.39
N VAL A 196 9.96 -15.44 -17.19
CA VAL A 196 8.95 -15.51 -18.24
C VAL A 196 8.26 -14.16 -18.31
N GLU A 197 8.52 -13.40 -19.38
CA GLU A 197 7.98 -12.05 -19.55
C GLU A 197 6.47 -12.05 -19.79
N ARG A 198 5.79 -11.08 -19.21
CA ARG A 198 4.36 -10.81 -19.43
C ARG A 198 4.14 -9.49 -20.16
N ASN A 199 2.94 -9.32 -20.65
CA ASN A 199 2.54 -8.02 -21.19
C ASN A 199 2.36 -7.01 -20.06
N THR A 200 3.04 -5.86 -20.16
CA THR A 200 3.07 -4.80 -19.13
C THR A 200 2.23 -3.58 -19.50
N GLY A 201 1.54 -3.62 -20.64
CA GLY A 201 0.56 -2.61 -21.02
C GLY A 201 -0.75 -2.82 -20.28
N GLN A 202 -1.31 -1.75 -19.71
CA GLN A 202 -2.59 -1.75 -19.02
C GLN A 202 -3.46 -0.63 -19.57
N PHE A 203 -4.71 -0.95 -19.83
CA PHE A 203 -5.75 0.01 -20.16
C PHE A 203 -6.84 -0.08 -19.10
N LEU A 204 -7.17 1.05 -18.49
CA LEU A 204 -8.19 1.15 -17.47
C LEU A 204 -9.22 2.17 -17.89
N VAL A 205 -10.49 1.79 -17.80
CA VAL A 205 -11.64 2.71 -17.90
C VAL A 205 -12.51 2.46 -16.70
N GLY A 206 -12.85 3.51 -15.99
CA GLY A 206 -13.69 3.47 -14.81
C GLY A 206 -14.77 4.54 -14.86
N VAL A 207 -15.91 4.21 -14.28
CA VAL A 207 -16.98 5.16 -13.99
C VAL A 207 -17.19 5.15 -12.50
N GLY A 208 -17.14 6.31 -11.87
CA GLY A 208 -17.39 6.48 -10.46
C GLY A 208 -18.58 7.41 -10.22
N TYR A 209 -19.08 7.39 -9.01
CA TYR A 209 -20.04 8.36 -8.52
C TYR A 209 -19.70 8.72 -7.09
N SER A 210 -19.73 10.00 -6.79
CA SER A 210 -19.65 10.47 -5.40
C SER A 210 -20.72 11.53 -5.12
N SER A 211 -21.07 11.71 -3.87
CA SER A 211 -21.98 12.77 -3.46
C SER A 211 -21.43 14.16 -3.79
N ALA A 212 -20.12 14.32 -3.82
CA ALA A 212 -19.42 15.58 -4.12
C ALA A 212 -19.27 15.80 -5.63
N ASP A 213 -18.64 14.87 -6.33
CA ASP A 213 -18.21 15.04 -7.73
C ASP A 213 -19.25 14.56 -8.75
N LYS A 214 -20.40 14.02 -8.25
CA LYS A 214 -21.41 13.39 -9.11
C LYS A 214 -20.81 12.22 -9.90
N ILE A 215 -21.03 12.20 -11.21
CA ILE A 215 -20.44 11.19 -12.11
C ILE A 215 -19.00 11.58 -12.40
N ALA A 216 -18.08 10.65 -12.18
CA ALA A 216 -16.68 10.77 -12.54
C ALA A 216 -16.31 9.70 -13.57
N LEU A 217 -15.59 10.10 -14.61
CA LEU A 217 -15.05 9.20 -15.62
C LEU A 217 -13.53 9.19 -15.47
N GLN A 218 -12.96 8.00 -15.41
CA GLN A 218 -11.53 7.79 -15.39
C GLN A 218 -11.11 6.93 -16.58
N ALA A 219 -10.08 7.34 -17.29
CA ALA A 219 -9.42 6.52 -18.29
C ALA A 219 -7.92 6.67 -18.16
N SER A 220 -7.19 5.57 -18.27
CA SER A 220 -5.74 5.62 -18.30
C SER A 220 -5.14 4.51 -19.15
N ILE A 221 -4.03 4.83 -19.79
CA ILE A 221 -3.14 3.90 -20.47
C ILE A 221 -1.81 3.95 -19.76
N SER A 222 -1.35 2.80 -19.28
CA SER A 222 -0.07 2.66 -18.62
C SER A 222 0.75 1.60 -19.30
N GLN A 223 1.98 1.93 -19.64
CA GLN A 223 2.99 0.99 -20.12
C GLN A 223 4.12 0.95 -19.10
N GLN A 224 4.23 -0.14 -18.39
CA GLN A 224 5.39 -0.41 -17.54
C GLN A 224 6.50 -1.03 -18.39
N ASN A 225 7.73 -0.87 -17.94
CA ASN A 225 8.91 -1.40 -18.64
C ASN A 225 8.99 -0.96 -20.11
N VAL A 226 8.85 0.36 -20.36
CA VAL A 226 8.89 0.96 -21.69
C VAL A 226 10.19 0.60 -22.39
N PHE A 227 10.12 -0.03 -23.57
CA PHE A 227 11.28 -0.53 -24.33
C PHE A 227 12.27 -1.38 -23.50
N GLY A 228 11.78 -2.10 -22.49
CA GLY A 228 12.60 -2.96 -21.65
C GLY A 228 13.51 -2.23 -20.66
N SER A 229 13.38 -0.92 -20.51
CA SER A 229 14.25 -0.07 -19.68
C SER A 229 13.89 -0.09 -18.18
N GLY A 230 12.76 -0.69 -17.80
CA GLY A 230 12.22 -0.62 -16.45
C GLY A 230 11.52 0.71 -16.13
N ASN A 231 11.44 1.63 -17.09
CA ASN A 231 10.71 2.88 -16.95
C ASN A 231 9.23 2.68 -17.20
N SER A 232 8.38 3.56 -16.67
CA SER A 232 6.95 3.54 -16.91
C SER A 232 6.46 4.84 -17.53
N LEU A 233 5.46 4.72 -18.41
CA LEU A 233 4.72 5.84 -18.98
C LEU A 233 3.24 5.63 -18.69
N THR A 234 2.60 6.61 -18.08
CA THR A 234 1.16 6.60 -17.82
C THR A 234 0.56 7.88 -18.36
N ILE A 235 -0.51 7.74 -19.13
CA ILE A 235 -1.35 8.85 -19.60
C ILE A 235 -2.72 8.62 -19.00
N GLY A 236 -3.25 9.62 -18.28
CA GLY A 236 -4.50 9.53 -17.56
C GLY A 236 -5.42 10.73 -17.81
N MET A 237 -6.71 10.45 -17.71
CA MET A 237 -7.78 11.43 -17.70
C MET A 237 -8.74 11.08 -16.56
N ASN A 238 -9.08 12.07 -15.75
CA ASN A 238 -10.12 11.98 -14.73
C ASN A 238 -11.03 13.20 -14.86
N THR A 239 -12.33 12.99 -15.05
CA THR A 239 -13.28 14.08 -15.21
C THR A 239 -14.49 13.87 -14.31
N SER A 240 -14.90 14.92 -13.61
CA SER A 240 -16.12 14.99 -12.82
C SER A 240 -16.86 16.31 -13.11
N ALA A 241 -17.96 16.55 -12.43
CA ALA A 241 -18.69 17.82 -12.54
C ALA A 241 -17.82 19.03 -12.16
N SER A 242 -17.01 18.88 -11.10
CA SER A 242 -16.21 19.97 -10.54
C SER A 242 -14.76 20.01 -11.01
N MET A 243 -14.24 18.90 -11.58
CA MET A 243 -12.82 18.80 -11.94
C MET A 243 -12.60 17.99 -13.21
N GLN A 244 -11.70 18.48 -14.06
CA GLN A 244 -11.16 17.73 -15.18
C GLN A 244 -9.64 17.75 -15.09
N ASN A 245 -9.03 16.58 -15.06
CA ASN A 245 -7.57 16.43 -14.98
C ASN A 245 -7.06 15.51 -16.08
N TYR A 246 -6.11 16.00 -16.84
CA TYR A 246 -5.37 15.26 -17.86
C TYR A 246 -3.91 15.24 -17.43
N SER A 247 -3.29 14.07 -17.38
CA SER A 247 -1.92 13.93 -16.88
C SER A 247 -1.12 12.92 -17.67
N MET A 248 0.17 13.17 -17.74
CA MET A 248 1.17 12.25 -18.30
C MET A 248 2.33 12.15 -17.32
N TYR A 249 2.66 10.93 -16.91
CA TYR A 249 3.76 10.62 -16.01
C TYR A 249 4.76 9.72 -16.71
N PHE A 250 6.03 10.11 -16.69
CA PHE A 250 7.14 9.27 -17.07
C PHE A 250 8.01 9.05 -15.85
N THR A 251 8.12 7.79 -15.38
CA THR A 251 8.87 7.45 -14.18
C THR A 251 10.03 6.53 -14.50
N ASP A 252 11.21 6.93 -14.09
CA ASP A 252 12.42 6.12 -14.04
C ASP A 252 12.68 5.73 -12.58
N PRO A 253 12.42 4.48 -12.18
CA PRO A 253 12.54 4.05 -10.78
C PRO A 253 13.99 3.94 -10.31
N TYR A 254 14.96 3.96 -11.23
CA TYR A 254 16.38 3.87 -10.95
C TYR A 254 17.18 4.93 -11.73
N TRP A 255 16.80 6.20 -11.59
CA TRP A 255 17.58 7.33 -12.11
C TRP A 255 19.04 7.30 -11.64
N THR A 256 19.26 6.79 -10.45
CA THR A 256 20.61 6.48 -9.92
C THR A 256 20.71 5.00 -9.53
N VAL A 257 21.92 4.46 -9.51
CA VAL A 257 22.20 3.08 -9.11
C VAL A 257 21.73 2.75 -7.68
N ASN A 258 21.60 3.76 -6.83
CA ASN A 258 21.14 3.61 -5.45
C ASN A 258 19.59 3.58 -5.32
N GLY A 259 18.86 3.58 -6.44
CA GLY A 259 17.41 3.47 -6.43
C GLY A 259 16.66 4.79 -6.19
N VAL A 260 17.31 5.94 -6.44
CA VAL A 260 16.59 7.22 -6.51
C VAL A 260 15.73 7.20 -7.77
N SER A 261 14.44 7.35 -7.60
CA SER A 261 13.50 7.47 -8.72
C SER A 261 13.40 8.90 -9.23
N ARG A 262 13.10 9.05 -10.51
CA ARG A 262 12.76 10.34 -11.12
C ARG A 262 11.44 10.21 -11.85
N THR A 263 10.51 11.13 -11.54
CA THR A 263 9.24 11.26 -12.27
C THR A 263 9.16 12.61 -12.95
N VAL A 264 8.85 12.60 -14.23
CA VAL A 264 8.50 13.80 -15.01
C VAL A 264 7.01 13.77 -15.22
N GLU A 265 6.34 14.84 -14.89
CA GLU A 265 4.89 15.00 -14.98
C GLU A 265 4.54 16.21 -15.84
N VAL A 266 3.54 16.06 -16.69
CA VAL A 266 2.86 17.17 -17.38
C VAL A 266 1.37 16.98 -17.17
N TYR A 267 0.68 18.03 -16.74
CA TYR A 267 -0.74 17.94 -16.45
C TYR A 267 -1.50 19.22 -16.81
N LYS A 268 -2.78 19.04 -17.07
CA LYS A 268 -3.74 20.14 -17.22
C LYS A 268 -4.95 19.85 -16.34
N THR A 269 -5.25 20.77 -15.43
CA THR A 269 -6.37 20.65 -14.50
C THR A 269 -7.31 21.84 -14.70
N TYR A 270 -8.60 21.54 -14.88
CA TYR A 270 -9.68 22.53 -14.85
C TYR A 270 -10.55 22.26 -13.64
N ILE A 271 -10.82 23.29 -12.85
CA ILE A 271 -11.71 23.25 -11.68
C ILE A 271 -12.81 24.28 -11.90
N ASP A 272 -14.06 23.86 -11.66
CA ASP A 272 -15.25 24.69 -11.62
C ASP A 272 -15.97 24.45 -10.31
N THR A 273 -16.08 25.48 -9.48
CA THR A 273 -16.67 25.35 -8.15
C THR A 273 -18.17 25.63 -8.10
N SER A 274 -18.81 25.88 -9.24
CA SER A 274 -20.23 26.25 -9.30
C SER A 274 -21.18 25.26 -8.65
N ASP A 275 -20.87 23.97 -8.72
CA ASP A 275 -21.67 22.88 -8.16
C ASP A 275 -21.19 22.41 -6.78
N LEU A 276 -20.20 23.11 -6.19
CA LEU A 276 -19.65 22.77 -4.88
C LEU A 276 -20.17 23.73 -3.80
N ALA A 277 -20.06 23.29 -2.55
CA ALA A 277 -20.40 24.09 -1.37
C ALA A 277 -19.36 25.16 -1.01
N VAL A 278 -18.54 25.56 -1.97
CA VAL A 278 -17.47 26.55 -1.80
C VAL A 278 -17.76 27.80 -2.61
N SER A 279 -17.12 28.91 -2.23
CA SER A 279 -17.24 30.17 -2.95
C SER A 279 -16.78 30.05 -4.40
N TYR A 280 -17.52 30.70 -5.30
CA TYR A 280 -17.36 30.54 -6.72
C TYR A 280 -16.02 31.03 -7.27
N TYR A 281 -15.36 30.19 -8.02
CA TYR A 281 -14.27 30.50 -8.94
C TYR A 281 -14.07 29.37 -9.96
N LYS A 282 -13.41 29.68 -11.08
CA LYS A 282 -12.88 28.66 -11.98
C LYS A 282 -11.37 28.81 -12.12
N SER A 283 -10.69 27.69 -12.26
CA SER A 283 -9.25 27.69 -12.51
C SER A 283 -8.88 26.72 -13.64
N ASN A 284 -7.95 27.13 -14.48
CA ASN A 284 -7.36 26.31 -15.53
C ASN A 284 -5.85 26.35 -15.37
N THR A 285 -5.29 25.25 -14.90
CA THR A 285 -3.86 25.12 -14.58
C THR A 285 -3.18 24.18 -15.57
N LEU A 286 -2.14 24.65 -16.23
CA LEU A 286 -1.20 23.82 -16.99
C LEU A 286 0.10 23.75 -16.19
N GLY A 287 0.58 22.54 -15.91
CA GLY A 287 1.77 22.33 -15.09
C GLY A 287 2.74 21.32 -15.68
N ALA A 288 4.00 21.49 -15.32
CA ALA A 288 5.06 20.53 -15.56
C ALA A 288 5.90 20.39 -14.27
N ALA A 289 6.26 19.16 -13.90
CA ALA A 289 7.02 18.90 -12.70
C ALA A 289 8.09 17.83 -12.93
N VAL A 290 9.18 17.94 -12.18
CA VAL A 290 10.18 16.88 -12.04
C VAL A 290 10.31 16.60 -10.54
N SER A 291 10.14 15.36 -10.15
CA SER A 291 10.29 14.92 -8.77
C SER A 291 11.25 13.74 -8.66
N PHE A 292 11.94 13.68 -7.53
CA PHE A 292 12.88 12.62 -7.17
C PHE A 292 12.39 11.95 -5.90
N GLY A 293 12.32 10.62 -5.90
CA GLY A 293 12.00 9.82 -4.74
C GLY A 293 13.24 9.09 -4.23
N VAL A 294 13.63 9.37 -3.00
CA VAL A 294 14.80 8.78 -2.34
C VAL A 294 14.30 7.77 -1.30
N PRO A 295 14.46 6.45 -1.55
CA PRO A 295 14.12 5.45 -0.56
C PRO A 295 15.18 5.47 0.56
N ILE A 296 14.77 5.78 1.78
CA ILE A 296 15.65 5.77 2.96
C ILE A 296 15.67 4.37 3.57
N THR A 297 14.49 3.76 3.68
CA THR A 297 14.30 2.38 4.12
C THR A 297 13.31 1.68 3.20
N GLU A 298 12.92 0.45 3.51
CA GLU A 298 11.84 -0.25 2.77
C GLU A 298 10.46 0.38 2.97
N THR A 299 10.30 1.18 4.02
CA THR A 299 9.04 1.81 4.41
C THR A 299 9.05 3.33 4.32
N ASP A 300 10.22 3.94 4.22
CA ASP A 300 10.39 5.39 4.26
C ASP A 300 10.93 5.92 2.93
N THR A 301 10.24 6.92 2.38
CA THR A 301 10.66 7.61 1.16
C THR A 301 10.64 9.10 1.37
N ILE A 302 11.69 9.79 0.95
CA ILE A 302 11.71 11.25 0.84
C ILE A 302 11.50 11.62 -0.63
N SER A 303 10.65 12.58 -0.88
CA SER A 303 10.43 13.15 -2.21
C SER A 303 10.85 14.61 -2.27
N LEU A 304 11.49 15.00 -3.36
CA LEU A 304 11.87 16.38 -3.66
C LEU A 304 11.41 16.70 -5.08
N GLY A 305 10.84 17.86 -5.30
CA GLY A 305 10.30 18.22 -6.62
C GLY A 305 10.43 19.69 -6.94
N VAL A 306 10.43 19.95 -8.23
CA VAL A 306 10.34 21.29 -8.83
C VAL A 306 9.16 21.27 -9.77
N ARG A 307 8.33 22.31 -9.71
CA ARG A 307 7.11 22.45 -10.51
C ARG A 307 6.97 23.84 -11.10
N LEU A 308 6.55 23.90 -12.33
CA LEU A 308 6.15 25.10 -13.03
C LEU A 308 4.67 25.01 -13.35
N GLU A 309 3.91 26.03 -13.00
CA GLU A 309 2.47 26.11 -13.28
C GLU A 309 2.12 27.45 -13.92
N ASN A 310 1.27 27.41 -14.95
CA ASN A 310 0.50 28.55 -15.41
C ASN A 310 -0.96 28.32 -14.99
N THR A 311 -1.49 29.18 -14.14
CA THR A 311 -2.87 29.11 -13.65
C THR A 311 -3.65 30.32 -14.14
N LYS A 312 -4.78 30.08 -14.84
CA LYS A 312 -5.74 31.10 -15.23
C LYS A 312 -6.96 31.01 -14.31
N LEU A 313 -7.34 32.15 -13.74
CA LEU A 313 -8.46 32.27 -12.82
C LEU A 313 -9.61 33.06 -13.45
N GLU A 314 -10.82 32.59 -13.23
CA GLU A 314 -12.05 33.29 -13.56
C GLU A 314 -12.86 33.49 -12.27
N VAL A 315 -13.26 34.71 -12.00
CA VAL A 315 -14.13 35.10 -10.91
C VAL A 315 -15.29 35.92 -11.46
N ASP A 316 -16.46 35.78 -10.87
CA ASP A 316 -17.66 36.49 -11.25
C ASP A 316 -17.88 37.68 -10.27
N ALA A 317 -18.33 38.82 -10.80
CA ALA A 317 -18.50 40.04 -10.03
C ALA A 317 -19.65 39.94 -8.99
N THR A 318 -20.59 39.03 -9.19
CA THR A 318 -21.79 38.87 -8.35
C THR A 318 -21.73 37.64 -7.46
N GLU A 319 -21.11 36.55 -7.93
CA GLU A 319 -21.09 35.25 -7.27
C GLU A 319 -19.80 35.00 -6.46
N SER A 320 -18.69 35.63 -6.89
CA SER A 320 -17.42 35.46 -6.18
C SER A 320 -17.27 36.40 -4.98
N PRO A 321 -16.63 36.00 -3.89
CA PRO A 321 -16.27 36.88 -2.78
C PRO A 321 -15.41 38.03 -3.23
N GLN A 322 -15.61 39.21 -2.60
CA GLN A 322 -14.84 40.40 -2.92
C GLN A 322 -13.32 40.19 -2.81
N ALA A 323 -12.89 39.37 -1.81
CA ALA A 323 -11.48 39.02 -1.64
C ALA A 323 -10.87 38.29 -2.85
N TYR A 324 -11.66 37.43 -3.53
CA TYR A 324 -11.21 36.72 -4.73
C TYR A 324 -11.13 37.66 -5.93
N ILE A 325 -12.11 38.58 -6.06
CA ILE A 325 -12.12 39.58 -7.09
C ILE A 325 -10.91 40.53 -6.94
N ASP A 326 -10.64 40.96 -5.71
CA ASP A 326 -9.52 41.88 -5.42
C ASP A 326 -8.16 41.17 -5.63
N PHE A 327 -8.05 39.88 -5.27
CA PHE A 327 -6.86 39.08 -5.57
C PHE A 327 -6.59 39.01 -7.08
N VAL A 328 -7.63 38.74 -7.90
CA VAL A 328 -7.47 38.66 -9.35
C VAL A 328 -7.17 40.03 -9.98
N LYS A 329 -7.69 41.14 -9.41
CA LYS A 329 -7.34 42.50 -9.84
C LYS A 329 -5.89 42.84 -9.57
N GLU A 330 -5.36 42.45 -8.40
CA GLU A 330 -4.00 42.77 -7.95
C GLU A 330 -2.94 41.88 -8.65
N TYR A 331 -3.15 40.57 -8.69
CA TYR A 331 -2.17 39.58 -9.22
C TYR A 331 -2.44 39.15 -10.65
N GLY A 332 -3.53 39.59 -11.25
CA GLY A 332 -3.92 39.24 -12.61
C GLY A 332 -4.72 37.93 -12.70
N ARG A 333 -5.36 37.74 -13.86
CA ARG A 333 -6.12 36.51 -14.14
C ARG A 333 -5.24 35.31 -14.47
N ALA A 334 -4.01 35.50 -14.88
CA ALA A 334 -3.05 34.44 -15.21
C ALA A 334 -1.79 34.63 -14.40
N THR A 335 -1.36 33.60 -13.71
CA THR A 335 -0.16 33.60 -12.89
C THR A 335 0.77 32.46 -13.29
N ASN A 336 2.07 32.75 -13.39
CA ASN A 336 3.12 31.76 -13.60
C ASN A 336 3.82 31.52 -12.28
N ASN A 337 3.86 30.28 -11.82
CA ASN A 337 4.40 29.94 -10.51
C ASN A 337 5.56 28.96 -10.64
N PHE A 338 6.61 29.21 -9.89
CA PHE A 338 7.73 28.31 -9.69
C PHE A 338 7.67 27.78 -8.26
N MET A 339 7.54 26.45 -8.13
CA MET A 339 7.32 25.83 -6.83
C MET A 339 8.37 24.76 -6.56
N LEU A 340 8.81 24.73 -5.32
CA LEU A 340 9.61 23.64 -4.76
C LEU A 340 8.71 22.83 -3.85
N SER A 341 8.81 21.51 -3.95
CA SER A 341 8.09 20.59 -3.06
C SER A 341 9.03 19.63 -2.37
N SER A 342 8.69 19.28 -1.14
CA SER A 342 9.33 18.20 -0.43
C SER A 342 8.28 17.35 0.29
N GLY A 343 8.57 16.07 0.45
CA GLY A 343 7.68 15.14 1.13
C GLY A 343 8.46 14.07 1.85
N TRP A 344 7.84 13.49 2.86
CA TRP A 344 8.27 12.28 3.51
C TRP A 344 7.05 11.38 3.71
N THR A 345 7.19 10.13 3.33
CA THR A 345 6.14 9.12 3.51
C THR A 345 6.73 7.90 4.20
N ARG A 346 6.05 7.45 5.24
CA ARG A 346 6.31 6.18 5.91
C ARG A 346 5.04 5.33 5.87
N ASP A 347 5.11 4.16 5.21
CA ASP A 347 4.01 3.22 5.10
C ASP A 347 4.41 1.83 5.62
N THR A 348 3.81 1.45 6.75
CA THR A 348 4.01 0.15 7.40
C THR A 348 2.72 -0.67 7.48
N ARG A 349 1.69 -0.28 6.71
CA ARG A 349 0.41 -1.00 6.67
C ARG A 349 0.59 -2.39 6.08
N ASP A 350 -0.19 -3.33 6.60
CA ASP A 350 -0.20 -4.72 6.12
C ASP A 350 -0.96 -4.89 4.78
N ASP A 351 -1.90 -4.00 4.50
CA ASP A 351 -2.68 -3.95 3.27
C ASP A 351 -2.97 -2.49 2.89
N ILE A 352 -3.03 -2.18 1.59
CA ILE A 352 -3.29 -0.82 1.10
C ILE A 352 -4.78 -0.49 1.15
N THR A 353 -5.63 -1.44 0.78
CA THR A 353 -7.09 -1.24 0.62
C THR A 353 -7.83 -1.42 1.94
N PHE A 354 -7.55 -2.49 2.68
CA PHE A 354 -8.18 -2.82 3.94
C PHE A 354 -7.15 -3.11 5.04
N PRO A 355 -6.40 -2.10 5.49
CA PRO A 355 -5.42 -2.30 6.54
C PRO A 355 -6.04 -2.85 7.82
N SER A 356 -5.33 -3.75 8.49
CA SER A 356 -5.69 -4.24 9.81
C SER A 356 -4.70 -3.79 10.89
N ARG A 357 -3.48 -3.45 10.49
CA ARG A 357 -2.41 -2.97 11.37
C ARG A 357 -1.41 -2.11 10.60
N GLY A 358 -0.64 -1.34 11.35
CA GLY A 358 0.42 -0.50 10.81
C GLY A 358 0.06 0.98 10.77
N ARG A 359 0.89 1.77 10.10
CA ARG A 359 0.76 3.23 10.06
C ARG A 359 1.09 3.75 8.67
N LEU A 360 0.39 4.80 8.29
CA LEU A 360 0.75 5.68 7.18
C LEU A 360 1.00 7.07 7.73
N GLN A 361 2.19 7.62 7.51
CA GLN A 361 2.56 8.97 7.87
C GLN A 361 3.05 9.69 6.63
N THR A 362 2.54 10.89 6.38
CA THR A 362 2.94 11.70 5.23
C THR A 362 3.12 13.14 5.66
N ILE A 363 4.26 13.71 5.35
CA ILE A 363 4.50 15.15 5.38
C ILE A 363 4.62 15.60 3.93
N TYR A 364 3.92 16.64 3.57
CA TYR A 364 4.07 17.31 2.28
C TYR A 364 4.28 18.80 2.53
N SER A 365 5.24 19.38 1.85
CA SER A 365 5.46 20.81 1.84
C SER A 365 5.66 21.32 0.42
N GLU A 366 5.18 22.54 0.19
CA GLU A 366 5.27 23.25 -1.07
C GLU A 366 5.60 24.71 -0.79
N VAL A 367 6.51 25.26 -1.56
CA VAL A 367 6.90 26.69 -1.46
C VAL A 367 6.93 27.26 -2.88
N ALA A 368 6.12 28.27 -3.14
CA ALA A 368 6.15 29.04 -4.37
C ALA A 368 7.10 30.23 -4.17
N VAL A 369 8.10 30.35 -5.05
CA VAL A 369 9.18 31.34 -4.92
C VAL A 369 9.38 32.15 -6.21
N PRO A 370 10.03 33.35 -6.15
CA PRO A 370 10.46 34.02 -7.37
C PRO A 370 11.35 33.15 -8.26
N PRO A 371 11.25 33.26 -9.58
CA PRO A 371 10.60 34.34 -10.34
C PRO A 371 9.09 34.18 -10.54
N GLY A 372 8.42 33.27 -9.81
CA GLY A 372 6.96 33.11 -9.89
C GLY A 372 6.20 34.37 -9.45
N ASP A 373 4.97 34.49 -9.98
CA ASP A 373 4.09 35.62 -9.69
C ASP A 373 3.54 35.59 -8.25
N LEU A 374 3.42 34.38 -7.65
CA LEU A 374 2.92 34.18 -6.29
C LEU A 374 4.04 33.71 -5.38
N THR A 375 3.96 34.08 -4.10
CA THR A 375 4.87 33.61 -3.07
C THR A 375 4.08 33.15 -1.85
N TYR A 376 4.11 31.88 -1.58
CA TYR A 376 3.43 31.23 -0.46
C TYR A 376 4.15 29.96 -0.06
N TRP A 377 3.84 29.46 1.10
CA TRP A 377 4.25 28.13 1.54
C TRP A 377 3.07 27.40 2.16
N LYS A 378 3.12 26.09 2.08
CA LYS A 378 2.11 25.16 2.55
C LYS A 378 2.77 23.92 3.11
N VAL A 379 2.36 23.48 4.29
CA VAL A 379 2.80 22.24 4.92
C VAL A 379 1.56 21.48 5.38
N GLN A 380 1.56 20.18 5.16
CA GLN A 380 0.48 19.29 5.58
C GLN A 380 1.07 18.01 6.15
N TYR A 381 0.57 17.58 7.29
CA TYR A 381 0.90 16.30 7.92
C TYR A 381 -0.36 15.47 8.05
N VAL A 382 -0.26 14.21 7.62
CA VAL A 382 -1.32 13.20 7.76
C VAL A 382 -0.74 12.00 8.48
N HIS A 383 -1.43 11.51 9.49
CA HIS A 383 -1.10 10.30 10.21
C HIS A 383 -2.33 9.40 10.28
N GLN A 384 -2.21 8.19 9.78
CA GLN A 384 -3.21 7.12 9.94
C GLN A 384 -2.57 5.97 10.72
N TRP A 385 -3.27 5.49 11.73
CA TRP A 385 -2.82 4.38 12.55
C TRP A 385 -3.93 3.33 12.63
N PHE A 386 -3.60 2.10 12.25
CA PHE A 386 -4.48 0.93 12.31
C PHE A 386 -4.01 0.01 13.43
N TRP A 387 -4.89 -0.24 14.37
CA TRP A 387 -4.61 -1.07 15.53
C TRP A 387 -5.69 -2.16 15.66
N PRO A 388 -5.32 -3.46 15.61
CA PRO A 388 -6.23 -4.55 15.94
C PRO A 388 -6.53 -4.50 17.46
N ILE A 389 -7.77 -4.16 17.82
CA ILE A 389 -8.20 -4.14 19.23
C ILE A 389 -8.38 -5.58 19.71
N TYR A 390 -9.12 -6.33 18.93
CA TYR A 390 -9.44 -7.73 19.09
C TYR A 390 -9.84 -8.27 17.72
N ASP A 391 -9.32 -9.44 17.33
CA ASP A 391 -9.69 -10.03 16.03
C ASP A 391 -11.18 -10.42 16.02
N PRO A 392 -12.00 -9.87 15.10
CA PRO A 392 -11.64 -9.13 13.89
C PRO A 392 -11.81 -7.59 13.93
N LEU A 393 -11.84 -6.95 15.09
CA LEU A 393 -12.06 -5.50 15.24
C LEU A 393 -10.77 -4.69 15.03
N VAL A 394 -10.84 -3.67 14.18
CA VAL A 394 -9.71 -2.77 13.89
C VAL A 394 -10.09 -1.32 14.19
N LEU A 395 -9.32 -0.65 15.06
CA LEU A 395 -9.40 0.79 15.29
C LEU A 395 -8.50 1.51 14.29
N MET A 396 -9.04 2.46 13.57
CA MET A 396 -8.29 3.45 12.80
C MET A 396 -8.39 4.81 13.47
N LEU A 397 -7.23 5.43 13.68
CA LEU A 397 -7.11 6.82 14.09
C LEU A 397 -6.42 7.58 12.96
N ARG A 398 -7.04 8.67 12.49
CA ARG A 398 -6.45 9.57 11.50
C ARG A 398 -6.41 10.98 12.05
N GLY A 399 -5.27 11.62 11.92
CA GLY A 399 -5.07 13.04 12.18
C GLY A 399 -4.53 13.72 10.93
N GLU A 400 -5.04 14.91 10.62
CA GLU A 400 -4.55 15.74 9.53
C GLU A 400 -4.44 17.18 10.03
N VAL A 401 -3.25 17.75 9.89
CA VAL A 401 -2.98 19.16 10.20
C VAL A 401 -2.31 19.81 8.99
N GLY A 402 -2.77 20.99 8.66
CA GLY A 402 -2.23 21.79 7.57
C GLY A 402 -2.05 23.23 7.98
N TYR A 403 -0.98 23.85 7.51
CA TYR A 403 -0.73 25.27 7.64
C TYR A 403 -0.18 25.84 6.34
N ALA A 404 -0.68 27.00 5.95
CA ALA A 404 -0.25 27.68 4.74
C ALA A 404 -0.32 29.19 4.93
N ASP A 405 0.63 29.92 4.36
CA ASP A 405 0.62 31.36 4.38
C ASP A 405 1.38 31.95 3.18
N GLY A 406 1.05 33.18 2.85
CA GLY A 406 1.82 33.98 1.90
C GLY A 406 3.04 34.60 2.56
N PHE A 407 4.02 35.00 1.76
CA PHE A 407 5.19 35.72 2.23
C PHE A 407 5.65 36.79 1.22
N GLY A 408 6.58 37.67 1.64
CA GLY A 408 7.05 38.73 0.79
C GLY A 408 5.98 39.80 0.50
N GLY A 409 5.02 39.99 1.40
CA GLY A 409 3.93 40.93 1.25
C GLY A 409 2.76 40.47 0.39
N LYS A 410 2.77 39.19 -0.07
CA LYS A 410 1.68 38.58 -0.85
C LYS A 410 0.82 37.67 0.02
N PRO A 411 -0.52 37.65 -0.17
CA PRO A 411 -1.42 36.80 0.59
C PRO A 411 -1.32 35.34 0.09
N MET A 412 -1.78 34.40 0.93
CA MET A 412 -2.00 33.02 0.50
C MET A 412 -3.04 32.96 -0.63
N PRO A 413 -2.74 32.36 -1.79
CA PRO A 413 -3.72 32.23 -2.86
C PRO A 413 -4.89 31.34 -2.42
N PHE A 414 -6.12 31.86 -2.53
CA PHE A 414 -7.33 31.15 -2.07
C PHE A 414 -7.52 29.76 -2.72
N PHE A 415 -7.14 29.61 -3.99
CA PHE A 415 -7.26 28.35 -4.73
C PHE A 415 -6.16 27.32 -4.39
N LYS A 416 -5.19 27.68 -3.54
CA LYS A 416 -4.13 26.78 -3.02
C LYS A 416 -4.31 26.46 -1.53
N ALA A 417 -5.19 27.17 -0.83
CA ALA A 417 -5.46 27.02 0.60
C ALA A 417 -6.26 25.72 0.89
N PHE A 418 -6.66 25.51 2.13
CA PHE A 418 -7.30 24.27 2.57
C PHE A 418 -8.83 24.38 2.59
N TYR A 419 -9.46 23.22 2.39
CA TYR A 419 -10.90 22.97 2.62
C TYR A 419 -11.09 21.72 3.47
N ALA A 420 -12.26 21.61 4.15
CA ALA A 420 -12.67 20.44 4.90
C ALA A 420 -14.18 20.23 4.82
N GLY A 421 -14.63 19.03 5.21
CA GLY A 421 -16.01 18.54 5.10
C GLY A 421 -16.09 17.37 4.12
N GLY A 422 -17.09 16.50 4.29
CA GLY A 422 -17.32 15.36 3.42
C GLY A 422 -16.58 14.08 3.82
N VAL A 423 -16.69 13.06 2.96
CA VAL A 423 -16.23 11.68 3.22
C VAL A 423 -14.74 11.58 3.54
N GLY A 424 -13.92 12.41 2.95
CA GLY A 424 -12.47 12.41 3.19
C GLY A 424 -12.01 13.19 4.43
N SER A 425 -12.94 13.81 5.16
CA SER A 425 -12.63 14.75 6.23
C SER A 425 -13.60 14.59 7.41
N VAL A 426 -14.70 15.35 7.45
CA VAL A 426 -15.74 15.27 8.50
C VAL A 426 -17.05 14.87 7.84
N ARG A 427 -17.44 13.61 8.01
CA ARG A 427 -18.68 13.04 7.42
C ARG A 427 -19.92 13.68 8.06
N GLY A 428 -21.03 13.65 7.34
CA GLY A 428 -22.27 14.31 7.78
C GLY A 428 -22.40 15.77 7.38
N TYR A 429 -21.30 16.40 6.97
CA TYR A 429 -21.27 17.73 6.34
C TYR A 429 -21.00 17.59 4.84
N GLU A 430 -21.48 18.54 4.06
CA GLU A 430 -21.24 18.58 2.62
C GLU A 430 -19.73 18.73 2.32
N THR A 431 -19.30 18.22 1.20
CA THR A 431 -17.86 18.23 0.83
C THR A 431 -17.37 19.65 0.73
N SER A 432 -16.22 19.94 1.39
CA SER A 432 -15.55 21.25 1.41
C SER A 432 -16.35 22.39 2.04
N SER A 433 -17.43 22.11 2.78
CA SER A 433 -18.35 23.11 3.32
C SER A 433 -17.95 23.69 4.69
N LEU A 434 -16.90 23.16 5.34
CA LEU A 434 -16.50 23.58 6.67
C LEU A 434 -15.51 24.74 6.63
N GLY A 435 -15.67 25.69 7.52
CA GLY A 435 -14.78 26.82 7.71
C GLY A 435 -15.47 28.17 7.64
N PRO A 436 -14.72 29.27 7.44
CA PRO A 436 -15.27 30.58 7.19
C PRO A 436 -16.20 30.58 5.97
N GLN A 437 -17.22 31.40 5.98
CA GLN A 437 -18.21 31.46 4.90
C GLN A 437 -18.28 32.86 4.31
N ASP A 438 -18.66 32.94 3.04
CA ASP A 438 -19.00 34.17 2.38
C ASP A 438 -20.43 34.65 2.76
N LYS A 439 -20.86 35.77 2.20
CA LYS A 439 -22.19 36.34 2.42
C LYS A 439 -23.35 35.42 2.02
N ASP A 440 -23.11 34.48 1.12
CA ASP A 440 -24.10 33.56 0.57
C ASP A 440 -24.03 32.18 1.25
N GLY A 441 -23.20 32.02 2.29
CA GLY A 441 -23.05 30.80 3.07
C GLY A 441 -22.18 29.74 2.39
N ASN A 442 -21.40 30.10 1.36
CA ASN A 442 -20.45 29.19 0.73
C ASN A 442 -19.10 29.23 1.48
N ALA A 443 -18.47 28.07 1.63
CA ALA A 443 -17.22 27.98 2.36
C ALA A 443 -16.07 28.69 1.63
N LEU A 444 -15.32 29.47 2.38
CA LEU A 444 -14.04 30.03 1.99
C LEU A 444 -12.92 29.06 2.32
N SER A 445 -11.85 29.08 1.52
CA SER A 445 -10.63 28.36 1.89
C SER A 445 -9.95 28.98 3.10
N GLY A 446 -9.20 28.19 3.86
CA GLY A 446 -8.48 28.68 5.02
C GLY A 446 -7.01 28.31 5.03
N ARG A 447 -6.26 29.01 5.89
CA ARG A 447 -4.81 28.82 6.01
C ARG A 447 -4.43 27.69 6.95
N ARG A 448 -5.30 27.33 7.89
CA ARG A 448 -5.08 26.25 8.87
C ARG A 448 -6.18 25.22 8.74
N LYS A 449 -5.77 23.94 8.72
CA LYS A 449 -6.66 22.78 8.68
C LYS A 449 -6.35 21.87 9.85
N ILE A 450 -7.37 21.44 10.56
CA ILE A 450 -7.27 20.40 11.60
C ILE A 450 -8.43 19.45 11.39
N VAL A 451 -8.13 18.17 11.20
CA VAL A 451 -9.11 17.07 11.06
C VAL A 451 -8.65 15.88 11.86
N GLY A 452 -9.57 15.25 12.57
CA GLY A 452 -9.36 14.03 13.30
C GLY A 452 -10.50 13.04 13.04
N ASN A 453 -10.16 11.78 12.83
CA ASN A 453 -11.12 10.70 12.62
C ASN A 453 -10.76 9.52 13.53
N ALA A 454 -11.76 8.96 14.18
CA ALA A 454 -11.67 7.70 14.90
C ALA A 454 -12.73 6.75 14.34
N GLU A 455 -12.32 5.58 13.88
CA GLU A 455 -13.22 4.64 13.21
C GLU A 455 -12.90 3.20 13.62
N VAL A 456 -13.92 2.46 14.04
CA VAL A 456 -13.81 1.04 14.37
C VAL A 456 -14.44 0.23 13.25
N PHE A 457 -13.63 -0.61 12.61
CA PHE A 457 -14.05 -1.52 11.55
C PHE A 457 -14.34 -2.90 12.10
N PHE A 458 -15.37 -3.54 11.55
CA PHE A 458 -15.76 -4.91 11.85
C PHE A 458 -16.26 -5.61 10.58
N PRO A 459 -16.04 -6.94 10.42
CA PRO A 459 -16.58 -7.68 9.29
C PRO A 459 -18.10 -7.75 9.39
N LEU A 460 -18.79 -7.62 8.25
CA LEU A 460 -20.24 -7.83 8.16
C LEU A 460 -20.60 -9.25 7.76
N ILE A 461 -19.65 -9.96 7.14
CA ILE A 461 -19.79 -11.35 6.70
C ILE A 461 -18.67 -12.14 7.36
N GLU A 462 -19.03 -13.27 7.98
CA GLU A 462 -18.07 -14.15 8.65
C GLU A 462 -17.08 -14.72 7.62
N ASN A 463 -15.78 -14.64 7.94
CA ASN A 463 -14.66 -15.06 7.09
C ASN A 463 -14.49 -14.31 5.75
N ASP A 464 -15.27 -13.24 5.50
CA ASP A 464 -15.10 -12.39 4.33
C ASP A 464 -14.59 -10.99 4.74
N ARG A 465 -13.42 -10.62 4.25
CA ARG A 465 -12.83 -9.30 4.50
C ARG A 465 -13.18 -8.26 3.43
N SER A 466 -13.91 -8.65 2.40
CA SER A 466 -14.28 -7.75 1.30
C SER A 466 -15.34 -6.73 1.72
N VAL A 467 -16.16 -7.04 2.74
CA VAL A 467 -17.23 -6.17 3.25
C VAL A 467 -16.99 -5.87 4.72
N ARG A 468 -16.88 -4.59 5.05
CA ARG A 468 -16.66 -4.11 6.43
C ARG A 468 -17.70 -3.07 6.80
N GLY A 469 -18.29 -3.23 7.98
CA GLY A 469 -19.02 -2.19 8.67
C GLY A 469 -18.07 -1.32 9.48
N SER A 470 -18.48 -0.10 9.77
CA SER A 470 -17.76 0.78 10.67
C SER A 470 -18.69 1.68 11.49
N VAL A 471 -18.22 2.08 12.65
CA VAL A 471 -18.72 3.22 13.43
C VAL A 471 -17.61 4.24 13.56
N PHE A 472 -17.97 5.51 13.44
CA PHE A 472 -16.97 6.56 13.41
C PHE A 472 -17.37 7.79 14.23
N PHE A 473 -16.33 8.54 14.59
CA PHE A 473 -16.40 9.88 15.14
C PHE A 473 -15.39 10.76 14.40
N ASP A 474 -15.86 11.85 13.82
CA ASP A 474 -15.06 12.80 13.06
C ASP A 474 -15.10 14.17 13.72
N VAL A 475 -13.99 14.88 13.65
CA VAL A 475 -13.84 16.27 14.11
C VAL A 475 -13.00 17.04 13.11
N GLY A 476 -13.33 18.28 12.87
CA GLY A 476 -12.50 19.12 12.01
C GLY A 476 -12.92 20.57 11.93
N GLN A 477 -11.98 21.39 11.47
CA GLN A 477 -12.19 22.81 11.22
C GLN A 477 -11.12 23.37 10.28
N ILE A 478 -11.52 24.41 9.56
CA ILE A 478 -10.68 25.28 8.74
C ILE A 478 -10.69 26.68 9.36
N TYR A 479 -9.53 27.27 9.48
CA TYR A 479 -9.36 28.62 10.03
C TYR A 479 -8.74 29.57 9.00
N GLN A 480 -9.19 30.81 9.02
CA GLN A 480 -8.60 31.93 8.28
C GLN A 480 -8.13 32.99 9.28
N ASP A 481 -6.90 33.51 9.14
CA ASP A 481 -6.38 34.49 10.07
C ASP A 481 -7.13 35.84 9.91
N GLY A 482 -7.45 36.48 11.03
CA GLY A 482 -7.96 37.84 11.10
C GLY A 482 -9.48 38.02 11.13
N GLN A 483 -10.26 36.94 11.04
CA GLN A 483 -11.71 36.99 11.27
C GLN A 483 -12.05 36.07 12.45
N GLN A 484 -12.31 36.67 13.63
CA GLN A 484 -13.06 35.99 14.69
C GLN A 484 -14.51 35.88 14.23
N SER A 485 -14.89 34.78 13.64
CA SER A 485 -16.28 34.46 13.35
C SER A 485 -16.76 33.40 14.34
N ASP A 486 -18.02 33.47 14.73
CA ASP A 486 -18.66 32.42 15.56
C ASP A 486 -18.57 31.01 14.94
N ASN A 487 -18.13 30.94 13.70
CA ASN A 487 -17.92 29.69 12.93
C ASN A 487 -16.54 29.05 13.13
N GLU A 488 -15.67 29.55 14.01
CA GLU A 488 -14.33 28.96 14.24
C GLU A 488 -14.30 27.75 15.18
N ALA A 489 -15.41 27.40 15.85
CA ALA A 489 -15.46 26.21 16.69
C ALA A 489 -15.46 24.94 15.86
N PHE A 490 -14.85 23.89 16.40
CA PHE A 490 -14.82 22.57 15.77
C PHE A 490 -16.21 22.06 15.41
N HIS A 491 -16.28 21.38 14.28
CA HIS A 491 -17.44 20.59 13.86
C HIS A 491 -17.19 19.13 14.20
N TYR A 492 -18.22 18.48 14.74
CA TYR A 492 -18.18 17.09 15.17
C TYR A 492 -19.29 16.32 14.47
N SER A 493 -19.00 15.09 14.12
CA SER A 493 -20.00 14.16 13.63
C SER A 493 -19.72 12.74 14.12
N SER A 494 -20.77 11.95 14.24
CA SER A 494 -20.67 10.51 14.46
C SER A 494 -21.60 9.77 13.52
N GLY A 495 -21.33 8.51 13.29
CA GLY A 495 -22.15 7.75 12.37
C GLY A 495 -21.64 6.34 12.14
N PHE A 496 -22.20 5.73 11.13
CA PHE A 496 -21.85 4.38 10.69
C PHE A 496 -21.60 4.35 9.19
N GLY A 497 -20.82 3.37 8.75
CA GLY A 497 -20.46 3.20 7.36
C GLY A 497 -20.35 1.74 6.96
N VAL A 498 -20.40 1.51 5.66
CA VAL A 498 -20.11 0.22 5.03
C VAL A 498 -19.12 0.45 3.89
N ALA A 499 -18.09 -0.33 3.87
CA ALA A 499 -17.12 -0.37 2.78
C ALA A 499 -17.10 -1.77 2.17
N TRP A 500 -17.23 -1.84 0.85
CA TRP A 500 -17.22 -3.08 0.09
C TRP A 500 -16.23 -3.00 -1.06
N ASN A 501 -15.27 -3.90 -1.09
CA ASN A 501 -14.38 -4.08 -2.24
C ASN A 501 -15.07 -4.98 -3.26
N SER A 502 -15.91 -4.38 -4.09
CA SER A 502 -16.73 -5.10 -5.06
C SER A 502 -15.95 -5.39 -6.35
N PRO A 503 -16.39 -6.36 -7.18
CA PRO A 503 -15.80 -6.61 -8.50
C PRO A 503 -15.82 -5.41 -9.45
N ILE A 504 -16.72 -4.45 -9.22
CA ILE A 504 -16.86 -3.22 -10.02
C ILE A 504 -16.13 -2.01 -9.40
N GLY A 505 -15.37 -2.22 -8.31
CA GLY A 505 -14.63 -1.20 -7.59
C GLY A 505 -15.04 -1.07 -6.12
N ALA A 506 -14.33 -0.24 -5.40
CA ALA A 506 -14.63 0.02 -3.99
C ALA A 506 -15.91 0.84 -3.86
N ILE A 507 -16.81 0.38 -2.99
CA ILE A 507 -18.05 1.07 -2.64
C ILE A 507 -17.94 1.49 -1.19
N LYS A 508 -18.21 2.77 -0.91
CA LYS A 508 -18.31 3.28 0.46
C LYS A 508 -19.63 4.02 0.63
N VAL A 509 -20.34 3.67 1.67
CA VAL A 509 -21.58 4.32 2.09
C VAL A 509 -21.42 4.73 3.54
N SER A 510 -21.77 5.95 3.88
CA SER A 510 -21.77 6.41 5.26
C SER A 510 -22.98 7.25 5.58
N TYR A 511 -23.47 7.12 6.81
CA TYR A 511 -24.45 7.99 7.39
C TYR A 511 -23.83 8.69 8.58
N GLY A 512 -23.59 10.00 8.42
CA GLY A 512 -22.99 10.87 9.43
C GLY A 512 -24.03 11.82 10.02
N TYR A 513 -24.08 11.90 11.34
CA TYR A 513 -24.93 12.83 12.06
C TYR A 513 -24.07 13.93 12.68
N PRO A 514 -24.23 15.21 12.25
CA PRO A 514 -23.59 16.35 12.86
C PRO A 514 -24.03 16.55 14.32
N ILE A 515 -23.09 16.52 15.26
CA ILE A 515 -23.40 16.65 16.69
C ILE A 515 -23.53 18.13 17.10
N ALA A 516 -22.67 18.99 16.53
CA ALA A 516 -22.63 20.42 16.82
C ALA A 516 -22.89 21.22 15.54
N LYS A 517 -24.15 21.19 15.08
CA LYS A 517 -24.59 21.93 13.88
C LYS A 517 -24.75 23.40 14.17
N LYS A 518 -24.23 24.26 13.30
CA LYS A 518 -24.41 25.71 13.32
C LYS A 518 -25.45 26.16 12.28
N PRO A 519 -26.00 27.41 12.40
CA PRO A 519 -27.11 27.85 11.56
C PRO A 519 -26.87 27.80 10.04
N HIS A 520 -25.63 27.96 9.60
CA HIS A 520 -25.27 28.01 8.18
C HIS A 520 -24.55 26.77 7.69
N ASP A 521 -24.45 25.73 8.52
CA ASP A 521 -23.78 24.48 8.14
C ASP A 521 -24.58 23.75 7.06
N ARG A 522 -23.89 23.37 5.99
CA ARG A 522 -24.45 22.52 4.94
C ARG A 522 -24.28 21.06 5.34
N VAL A 523 -25.41 20.42 5.61
CA VAL A 523 -25.46 19.03 6.12
C VAL A 523 -25.76 18.08 4.98
N GLN A 524 -24.98 17.01 4.90
CA GLN A 524 -25.19 15.88 4.01
C GLN A 524 -25.00 14.58 4.79
N ASN A 525 -26.06 14.13 5.46
CA ASN A 525 -26.00 12.96 6.34
C ASN A 525 -25.62 11.67 5.58
N PHE A 526 -26.23 11.46 4.40
CA PHE A 526 -25.96 10.29 3.58
C PHE A 526 -24.90 10.63 2.53
N GLN A 527 -23.80 9.87 2.53
CA GLN A 527 -22.69 10.05 1.62
C GLN A 527 -22.32 8.72 0.97
N PHE A 528 -22.10 8.75 -0.32
CA PHE A 528 -21.88 7.60 -1.15
C PHE A 528 -20.68 7.81 -2.07
N GLN A 529 -19.86 6.77 -2.23
CA GLN A 529 -18.75 6.71 -3.20
C GLN A 529 -18.73 5.35 -3.88
N LEU A 530 -18.59 5.34 -5.19
CA LEU A 530 -18.43 4.17 -6.03
C LEU A 530 -17.20 4.33 -6.92
N GLY A 531 -16.35 3.31 -6.99
CA GLY A 531 -15.17 3.29 -7.84
C GLY A 531 -13.95 3.95 -7.20
N SER A 532 -12.93 4.21 -8.00
CA SER A 532 -11.62 4.74 -7.56
C SER A 532 -11.59 6.28 -7.41
N VAL A 533 -12.73 6.92 -7.15
CA VAL A 533 -12.79 8.36 -6.84
C VAL A 533 -12.37 8.55 -5.38
N PHE A 534 -11.05 8.53 -5.13
CA PHE A 534 -10.46 8.66 -3.80
C PHE A 534 -9.28 9.62 -3.84
#